data_b6e324240ee814719c050011b139727f
#
_entry.id   b6e324240ee814719c050011b139727f
#
_cell.length_a   1.000
_cell.length_b   1.000
_cell.length_c   1.000
_cell.angle_alpha   90.00
_cell.angle_beta   90.00
_cell.angle_gamma   90.00
#
_symmetry.space_group_name_H-M   'P 1'
#
loop_
_entity.id
_entity.type
_entity.pdbx_description
1 polymer ?
#
loop_
_entity_poly.entity_id
_entity_poly.type
_entity_poly.pdbx_seq_one_letter_code
_entity_poly.pdbx_strand_id
1 'polypeptide(L)'
;PAFFMHPGEANHGDLGMLGSNDVLLAISNSGETGELLNLLPVVKRLNVPVIAMTNRADSTLGKHADVVLDIGVEQEACTLGLAPTTSTTVTLVMGDALAVALLDANGFTSDDFALSHPGGSLGRKLLLTVADIMLTGDEIPLVPEQATVSEALLEISRKGLGLTGITDTKRNLLGVFTDGDLRRLLDARVDIHNTLVEEVMTRGCKTS
;
A
#
# COMPACT_ATOMS: atom_id res chain seq x y z
N PRO A 1 -11.45 7.16 -10.02
CA PRO A 1 -10.97 5.94 -10.66
C PRO A 1 -10.67 6.18 -12.13
N ALA A 2 -9.80 5.34 -12.72
CA ALA A 2 -9.52 5.34 -14.15
C ALA A 2 -9.80 3.95 -14.72
N PHE A 3 -10.28 3.88 -15.95
CA PHE A 3 -10.46 2.61 -16.67
C PHE A 3 -9.71 2.66 -17.98
N PHE A 4 -9.23 1.51 -18.39
CA PHE A 4 -8.73 1.33 -19.75
C PHE A 4 -9.89 1.01 -20.70
N MET A 5 -9.91 1.71 -21.83
CA MET A 5 -10.86 1.45 -22.92
C MET A 5 -10.06 1.21 -24.20
N HIS A 6 -10.20 0.03 -24.80
CA HIS A 6 -9.56 -0.26 -26.07
C HIS A 6 -10.34 0.44 -27.20
N PRO A 7 -9.68 1.18 -28.14
CA PRO A 7 -10.39 1.89 -29.21
C PRO A 7 -11.29 1.02 -30.08
N GLY A 8 -10.88 -0.22 -30.33
CA GLY A 8 -11.69 -1.20 -31.05
C GLY A 8 -13.00 -1.50 -30.34
N GLU A 9 -12.98 -1.78 -29.05
CA GLU A 9 -14.16 -2.07 -28.23
C GLU A 9 -15.06 -0.82 -28.06
N ALA A 10 -14.43 0.35 -27.92
CA ALA A 10 -15.13 1.62 -27.84
C ALA A 10 -16.03 1.86 -29.06
N ASN A 11 -15.58 1.48 -30.27
CA ASN A 11 -16.37 1.55 -31.49
C ASN A 11 -17.55 0.56 -31.51
N HIS A 12 -17.57 -0.43 -30.62
CA HIS A 12 -18.58 -1.48 -30.52
C HIS A 12 -19.48 -1.39 -29.29
N GLY A 13 -19.37 -0.30 -28.50
CA GLY A 13 -20.31 -0.06 -27.41
C GLY A 13 -19.69 0.42 -26.10
N ASP A 14 -18.40 0.13 -25.83
CA ASP A 14 -17.74 0.52 -24.57
C ASP A 14 -17.66 2.05 -24.39
N LEU A 15 -17.81 2.82 -25.48
CA LEU A 15 -17.92 4.27 -25.40
C LEU A 15 -19.12 4.72 -24.53
N GLY A 16 -20.11 3.86 -24.31
CA GLY A 16 -21.20 4.08 -23.37
C GLY A 16 -20.77 4.15 -21.89
N MET A 17 -19.53 3.78 -21.56
CA MET A 17 -18.95 3.94 -20.23
C MET A 17 -18.56 5.40 -19.93
N LEU A 18 -18.38 6.24 -20.97
CA LEU A 18 -18.03 7.65 -20.81
C LEU A 18 -19.25 8.49 -20.41
N GLY A 19 -19.11 9.19 -19.29
CA GLY A 19 -20.07 10.18 -18.82
C GLY A 19 -19.58 11.62 -19.01
N SER A 20 -20.48 12.59 -18.92
CA SER A 20 -20.17 14.01 -19.09
C SER A 20 -19.20 14.60 -18.05
N ASN A 21 -18.96 13.89 -16.94
CA ASN A 21 -18.03 14.27 -15.88
C ASN A 21 -16.65 13.60 -16.01
N ASP A 22 -16.46 12.81 -17.07
CA ASP A 22 -15.21 12.12 -17.30
C ASP A 22 -14.25 12.96 -18.16
N VAL A 23 -13.01 12.52 -18.24
CA VAL A 23 -11.97 13.05 -19.13
C VAL A 23 -11.40 11.87 -19.91
N LEU A 24 -11.31 12.01 -21.22
CA LEU A 24 -10.67 11.01 -22.07
C LEU A 24 -9.17 11.29 -22.19
N LEU A 25 -8.32 10.38 -21.70
CA LEU A 25 -6.89 10.39 -21.98
C LEU A 25 -6.64 9.51 -23.24
N ALA A 26 -6.35 10.15 -24.36
CA ALA A 26 -6.11 9.50 -25.64
C ALA A 26 -4.61 9.41 -25.94
N ILE A 27 -4.10 8.18 -26.11
CA ILE A 27 -2.66 7.91 -26.31
C ILE A 27 -2.43 7.43 -27.74
N SER A 28 -1.68 8.21 -28.51
CA SER A 28 -1.27 7.85 -29.88
C SER A 28 0.01 8.58 -30.25
N ASN A 29 1.12 7.86 -30.43
CA ASN A 29 2.40 8.47 -30.76
C ASN A 29 2.32 9.35 -32.02
N SER A 30 1.72 8.83 -33.10
CA SER A 30 1.52 9.61 -34.35
C SER A 30 0.40 10.64 -34.25
N GLY A 31 -0.57 10.44 -33.37
CA GLY A 31 -1.81 11.21 -33.32
C GLY A 31 -2.76 10.99 -34.49
N GLU A 32 -2.50 9.95 -35.30
CA GLU A 32 -3.24 9.63 -36.54
C GLU A 32 -3.82 8.21 -36.54
N THR A 33 -3.92 7.56 -35.37
CA THR A 33 -4.49 6.21 -35.25
C THR A 33 -6.01 6.23 -35.58
N GLY A 34 -6.39 5.62 -36.72
CA GLY A 34 -7.73 5.70 -37.25
C GLY A 34 -8.82 5.24 -36.30
N GLU A 35 -8.61 4.12 -35.58
CA GLU A 35 -9.56 3.59 -34.61
C GLU A 35 -9.86 4.60 -33.49
N LEU A 36 -8.86 5.35 -33.06
CA LEU A 36 -9.00 6.37 -32.02
C LEU A 36 -9.67 7.63 -32.56
N LEU A 37 -9.28 8.06 -33.79
CA LEU A 37 -9.86 9.25 -34.42
C LEU A 37 -11.36 9.11 -34.69
N ASN A 38 -11.84 7.89 -34.97
CA ASN A 38 -13.25 7.61 -35.18
C ASN A 38 -14.11 7.86 -33.92
N LEU A 39 -13.51 7.84 -32.74
CA LEU A 39 -14.22 8.10 -31.48
C LEU A 39 -14.43 9.61 -31.23
N LEU A 40 -13.52 10.47 -31.69
CA LEU A 40 -13.50 11.89 -31.39
C LEU A 40 -14.84 12.62 -31.66
N PRO A 41 -15.54 12.39 -32.75
CA PRO A 41 -16.84 13.05 -33.01
C PRO A 41 -17.90 12.72 -31.95
N VAL A 42 -17.91 11.48 -31.43
CA VAL A 42 -18.86 11.05 -30.41
C VAL A 42 -18.45 11.62 -29.05
N VAL A 43 -17.17 11.53 -28.70
CA VAL A 43 -16.59 12.11 -27.44
C VAL A 43 -16.91 13.59 -27.39
N LYS A 44 -16.72 14.33 -28.49
CA LYS A 44 -17.04 15.77 -28.58
C LYS A 44 -18.53 16.05 -28.40
N ARG A 45 -19.40 15.19 -28.93
CA ARG A 45 -20.88 15.31 -28.75
C ARG A 45 -21.29 15.08 -27.29
N LEU A 46 -20.57 14.23 -26.55
CA LEU A 46 -20.77 13.99 -25.13
C LEU A 46 -20.22 15.11 -24.26
N ASN A 47 -19.55 16.12 -24.83
CA ASN A 47 -18.82 17.18 -24.13
C ASN A 47 -17.77 16.66 -23.14
N VAL A 48 -17.14 15.54 -23.45
CA VAL A 48 -16.05 14.98 -22.66
C VAL A 48 -14.74 15.63 -23.06
N PRO A 49 -14.00 16.27 -22.17
CA PRO A 49 -12.69 16.84 -22.46
C PRO A 49 -11.69 15.75 -22.87
N VAL A 50 -10.82 16.10 -23.82
CA VAL A 50 -9.79 15.19 -24.35
C VAL A 50 -8.41 15.68 -24.00
N ILE A 51 -7.63 14.86 -23.33
CA ILE A 51 -6.18 15.03 -23.16
C ILE A 51 -5.50 14.08 -24.16
N ALA A 52 -4.68 14.62 -25.04
CA ALA A 52 -3.89 13.82 -25.97
C ALA A 52 -2.46 13.63 -25.45
N MET A 53 -2.00 12.38 -25.37
CA MET A 53 -0.58 12.05 -25.27
C MET A 53 -0.07 11.67 -26.66
N THR A 54 0.69 12.55 -27.30
CA THR A 54 1.16 12.36 -28.66
C THR A 54 2.50 13.02 -28.89
N ASN A 55 3.28 12.49 -29.86
CA ASN A 55 4.52 13.11 -30.33
C ASN A 55 4.26 14.34 -31.26
N ARG A 56 3.02 14.53 -31.70
CA ARG A 56 2.69 15.54 -32.70
C ARG A 56 1.46 16.36 -32.31
N ALA A 57 1.69 17.53 -31.74
CA ALA A 57 0.63 18.46 -31.39
C ALA A 57 -0.16 18.95 -32.62
N ASP A 58 0.44 18.95 -33.80
CA ASP A 58 -0.19 19.32 -35.07
C ASP A 58 -0.97 18.18 -35.75
N SER A 59 -0.99 16.98 -35.15
CA SER A 59 -1.76 15.82 -35.63
C SER A 59 -3.26 16.06 -35.52
N THR A 60 -4.03 15.16 -36.15
CA THR A 60 -5.49 15.20 -36.04
C THR A 60 -5.96 15.05 -34.57
N LEU A 61 -5.38 14.11 -33.79
CA LEU A 61 -5.67 14.00 -32.37
C LEU A 61 -5.30 15.25 -31.59
N GLY A 62 -4.08 15.80 -31.79
CA GLY A 62 -3.61 16.98 -31.11
C GLY A 62 -4.49 18.21 -31.34
N LYS A 63 -4.96 18.42 -32.56
CA LYS A 63 -5.85 19.53 -32.91
C LYS A 63 -7.27 19.41 -32.33
N HIS A 64 -7.72 18.19 -32.01
CA HIS A 64 -9.03 17.93 -31.41
C HIS A 64 -9.00 17.83 -29.89
N ALA A 65 -7.81 17.76 -29.28
CA ALA A 65 -7.63 17.70 -27.84
C ALA A 65 -7.75 19.08 -27.19
N ASP A 66 -8.27 19.10 -25.98
CA ASP A 66 -8.30 20.31 -25.12
C ASP A 66 -6.92 20.57 -24.50
N VAL A 67 -6.17 19.51 -24.24
CA VAL A 67 -4.80 19.54 -23.72
C VAL A 67 -3.94 18.55 -24.47
N VAL A 68 -2.72 18.94 -24.82
CA VAL A 68 -1.72 18.05 -25.40
C VAL A 68 -0.56 17.87 -24.43
N LEU A 69 -0.26 16.62 -24.10
CA LEU A 69 0.94 16.22 -23.39
C LEU A 69 1.93 15.65 -24.43
N ASP A 70 3.02 16.39 -24.65
CA ASP A 70 4.04 15.99 -25.61
C ASP A 70 4.86 14.81 -25.06
N ILE A 71 4.85 13.71 -25.79
CA ILE A 71 5.63 12.50 -25.54
C ILE A 71 6.65 12.25 -26.65
N GLY A 72 7.04 13.31 -27.37
CA GLY A 72 7.97 13.24 -28.50
C GLY A 72 9.34 12.75 -28.07
N VAL A 73 9.92 11.90 -28.93
CA VAL A 73 11.28 11.39 -28.81
C VAL A 73 12.00 11.56 -30.15
N GLU A 74 13.29 11.84 -30.12
CA GLU A 74 14.07 12.02 -31.34
C GLU A 74 14.29 10.72 -32.11
N GLN A 75 14.47 9.61 -31.35
CA GLN A 75 14.66 8.28 -31.91
C GLN A 75 14.28 7.16 -30.97
N GLU A 76 13.93 6.02 -31.53
CA GLU A 76 13.74 4.78 -30.78
C GLU A 76 15.08 4.14 -30.41
N ALA A 77 15.15 3.47 -29.26
CA ALA A 77 16.36 2.78 -28.79
C ALA A 77 16.67 1.48 -29.57
N CYS A 78 15.73 1.04 -30.38
CA CYS A 78 15.90 -0.10 -31.28
C CYS A 78 16.92 0.24 -32.36
N THR A 79 17.81 -0.70 -32.69
CA THR A 79 18.87 -0.53 -33.71
C THR A 79 18.34 -0.19 -35.11
N LEU A 80 17.10 -0.57 -35.41
CA LEU A 80 16.42 -0.25 -36.64
C LEU A 80 15.61 1.06 -36.56
N GLY A 81 15.48 1.66 -35.39
CA GLY A 81 14.66 2.85 -35.16
C GLY A 81 13.14 2.64 -35.38
N LEU A 82 12.67 1.39 -35.40
CA LEU A 82 11.28 1.05 -35.75
C LEU A 82 10.47 0.54 -34.57
N ALA A 83 11.06 -0.29 -33.72
CA ALA A 83 10.34 -0.88 -32.59
C ALA A 83 10.12 0.16 -31.49
N PRO A 84 8.88 0.35 -31.01
CA PRO A 84 8.56 1.26 -29.91
C PRO A 84 9.33 0.86 -28.65
N THR A 85 10.17 1.75 -28.15
CA THR A 85 11.04 1.54 -26.98
C THR A 85 11.16 2.85 -26.19
N THR A 86 11.85 3.84 -26.72
CA THR A 86 11.97 5.17 -26.08
C THR A 86 10.59 5.83 -25.99
N SER A 87 9.79 5.78 -27.03
CA SER A 87 8.44 6.35 -27.07
C SER A 87 7.51 5.71 -26.01
N THR A 88 7.54 4.37 -25.87
CA THR A 88 6.73 3.69 -24.84
C THR A 88 7.18 4.02 -23.43
N THR A 89 8.49 4.15 -23.22
CA THR A 89 9.06 4.53 -21.92
C THR A 89 8.63 5.95 -21.54
N VAL A 90 8.75 6.92 -22.45
CA VAL A 90 8.32 8.31 -22.20
C VAL A 90 6.82 8.38 -21.95
N THR A 91 6.02 7.63 -22.70
CA THR A 91 4.56 7.54 -22.47
C THR A 91 4.24 7.05 -21.07
N LEU A 92 4.91 6.00 -20.59
CA LEU A 92 4.73 5.48 -19.25
C LEU A 92 5.13 6.51 -18.19
N VAL A 93 6.31 7.13 -18.32
CA VAL A 93 6.77 8.16 -17.39
C VAL A 93 5.83 9.37 -17.35
N MET A 94 5.30 9.81 -18.48
CA MET A 94 4.31 10.88 -18.55
C MET A 94 3.00 10.49 -17.85
N GLY A 95 2.57 9.25 -18.01
CA GLY A 95 1.40 8.69 -17.30
C GLY A 95 1.60 8.67 -15.80
N ASP A 96 2.76 8.23 -15.32
CA ASP A 96 3.11 8.23 -13.91
C ASP A 96 3.18 9.67 -13.34
N ALA A 97 3.78 10.61 -14.09
CA ALA A 97 3.84 12.02 -13.69
C ALA A 97 2.42 12.62 -13.55
N LEU A 98 1.52 12.33 -14.49
CA LEU A 98 0.12 12.76 -14.42
C LEU A 98 -0.59 12.12 -13.21
N ALA A 99 -0.38 10.83 -12.96
CA ALA A 99 -0.98 10.14 -11.82
C ALA A 99 -0.51 10.73 -10.49
N VAL A 100 0.79 11.02 -10.34
CA VAL A 100 1.37 11.65 -9.13
C VAL A 100 0.83 13.07 -8.96
N ALA A 101 0.76 13.86 -10.04
CA ALA A 101 0.19 15.22 -9.97
C ALA A 101 -1.29 15.20 -9.56
N LEU A 102 -2.07 14.25 -10.05
CA LEU A 102 -3.47 14.07 -9.64
C LEU A 102 -3.60 13.61 -8.20
N LEU A 103 -2.70 12.77 -7.72
CA LEU A 103 -2.63 12.30 -6.35
C LEU A 103 -2.42 13.48 -5.40
N ASP A 104 -1.44 14.33 -5.71
CA ASP A 104 -1.14 15.55 -4.94
C ASP A 104 -2.30 16.55 -4.99
N ALA A 105 -2.84 16.84 -6.17
CA ALA A 105 -3.95 17.75 -6.35
C ALA A 105 -5.24 17.35 -5.61
N ASN A 106 -5.46 16.05 -5.41
CA ASN A 106 -6.59 15.51 -4.67
C ASN A 106 -6.31 15.35 -3.16
N GLY A 107 -5.12 15.70 -2.68
CA GLY A 107 -4.73 15.53 -1.28
C GLY A 107 -4.78 14.07 -0.82
N PHE A 108 -4.47 13.11 -1.71
CA PHE A 108 -4.53 11.68 -1.44
C PHE A 108 -3.50 11.29 -0.38
N THR A 109 -3.96 10.58 0.66
CA THR A 109 -3.16 10.24 1.84
C THR A 109 -2.70 8.78 1.85
N SER A 110 -1.81 8.44 2.77
CA SER A 110 -1.43 7.05 3.05
C SER A 110 -2.62 6.19 3.48
N ASP A 111 -3.58 6.78 4.19
CA ASP A 111 -4.77 6.08 4.67
C ASP A 111 -5.71 5.76 3.49
N ASP A 112 -5.89 6.70 2.56
CA ASP A 112 -6.62 6.46 1.31
C ASP A 112 -5.98 5.35 0.48
N PHE A 113 -4.64 5.33 0.43
CA PHE A 113 -3.90 4.27 -0.23
C PHE A 113 -4.15 2.92 0.42
N ALA A 114 -4.09 2.84 1.76
CA ALA A 114 -4.33 1.63 2.52
C ALA A 114 -5.75 1.07 2.29
N LEU A 115 -6.76 1.95 2.30
CA LEU A 115 -8.15 1.59 2.00
C LEU A 115 -8.33 1.04 0.58
N SER A 116 -7.56 1.57 -0.38
CA SER A 116 -7.59 1.11 -1.78
C SER A 116 -6.82 -0.20 -2.00
N HIS A 117 -5.91 -0.57 -1.10
CA HIS A 117 -5.01 -1.72 -1.24
C HIS A 117 -5.00 -2.61 0.02
N PRO A 118 -6.15 -3.07 0.54
CA PRO A 118 -6.21 -3.75 1.84
C PRO A 118 -5.47 -5.09 1.88
N GLY A 119 -5.34 -5.77 0.75
CA GLY A 119 -4.64 -7.06 0.63
C GLY A 119 -3.12 -6.98 0.53
N GLY A 120 -2.54 -5.80 0.25
CA GLY A 120 -1.11 -5.60 0.10
C GLY A 120 -0.37 -5.59 1.45
N SER A 121 0.93 -5.90 1.44
CA SER A 121 1.78 -5.83 2.64
C SER A 121 1.80 -4.41 3.24
N LEU A 122 1.81 -3.39 2.41
CA LEU A 122 1.78 -1.99 2.83
C LEU A 122 0.40 -1.60 3.39
N GLY A 123 -0.69 -2.00 2.74
CA GLY A 123 -2.06 -1.77 3.23
C GLY A 123 -2.28 -2.39 4.61
N ARG A 124 -1.91 -3.66 4.78
CA ARG A 124 -1.97 -4.33 6.09
C ARG A 124 -1.16 -3.61 7.16
N LYS A 125 0.05 -3.16 6.83
CA LYS A 125 0.92 -2.44 7.78
C LYS A 125 0.32 -1.10 8.23
N LEU A 126 -0.42 -0.41 7.37
CA LEU A 126 -1.04 0.89 7.67
C LEU A 126 -2.39 0.73 8.39
N LEU A 127 -3.13 -0.34 8.12
CA LEU A 127 -4.47 -0.55 8.68
C LEU A 127 -4.47 -1.34 9.99
N LEU A 128 -3.42 -2.16 10.26
CA LEU A 128 -3.36 -2.97 11.48
C LEU A 128 -3.18 -2.08 12.72
N THR A 129 -4.10 -2.25 13.66
CA THR A 129 -4.01 -1.68 15.01
C THR A 129 -3.52 -2.72 16.01
N VAL A 130 -3.08 -2.27 17.19
CA VAL A 130 -2.74 -3.19 18.29
C VAL A 130 -3.95 -4.07 18.63
N ALA A 131 -5.15 -3.52 18.60
CA ALA A 131 -6.39 -4.26 18.89
C ALA A 131 -6.64 -5.43 17.93
N ASP A 132 -6.18 -5.34 16.68
CA ASP A 132 -6.38 -6.39 15.67
C ASP A 132 -5.45 -7.59 15.86
N ILE A 133 -4.34 -7.43 16.58
CA ILE A 133 -3.30 -8.45 16.73
C ILE A 133 -3.01 -8.82 18.18
N MET A 134 -3.51 -8.05 19.15
CA MET A 134 -3.28 -8.34 20.57
C MET A 134 -3.99 -9.63 20.98
N LEU A 135 -3.37 -10.37 21.88
CA LEU A 135 -4.02 -11.46 22.58
C LEU A 135 -4.97 -10.93 23.64
N THR A 136 -6.06 -11.65 23.88
CA THR A 136 -7.11 -11.26 24.84
C THR A 136 -7.47 -12.40 25.77
N GLY A 137 -8.07 -12.07 26.92
CA GLY A 137 -8.59 -13.05 27.85
C GLY A 137 -7.53 -14.05 28.32
N ASP A 138 -7.83 -15.33 28.19
CA ASP A 138 -6.95 -16.42 28.63
C ASP A 138 -5.72 -16.66 27.72
N GLU A 139 -5.67 -16.01 26.56
CA GLU A 139 -4.49 -16.12 25.68
C GLU A 139 -3.32 -15.25 26.16
N ILE A 140 -3.58 -14.25 27.00
CA ILE A 140 -2.56 -13.37 27.55
C ILE A 140 -1.69 -14.17 28.55
N PRO A 141 -0.35 -14.24 28.37
CA PRO A 141 0.53 -14.91 29.31
C PRO A 141 0.66 -14.05 30.58
N LEU A 142 0.06 -14.48 31.67
CA LEU A 142 0.08 -13.78 32.96
C LEU A 142 0.35 -14.75 34.09
N VAL A 143 1.17 -14.32 35.05
CA VAL A 143 1.37 -14.98 36.32
C VAL A 143 1.25 -13.98 37.49
N PRO A 144 0.82 -14.42 38.69
CA PRO A 144 0.81 -13.55 39.87
C PRO A 144 2.26 -13.25 40.33
N GLU A 145 2.46 -12.14 41.02
CA GLU A 145 3.76 -11.70 41.56
C GLU A 145 4.43 -12.74 42.47
N GLN A 146 3.63 -13.56 43.17
CA GLN A 146 4.11 -14.60 44.07
C GLN A 146 4.49 -15.91 43.35
N ALA A 147 4.28 -16.00 42.03
CA ALA A 147 4.70 -17.17 41.27
C ALA A 147 6.21 -17.33 41.27
N THR A 148 6.70 -18.57 41.22
CA THR A 148 8.12 -18.85 41.03
C THR A 148 8.53 -18.59 39.57
N VAL A 149 9.83 -18.40 39.34
CA VAL A 149 10.37 -18.31 37.98
C VAL A 149 10.03 -19.55 37.16
N SER A 150 10.04 -20.73 37.79
CA SER A 150 9.64 -22.00 37.14
C SER A 150 8.21 -21.98 36.64
N GLU A 151 7.25 -21.44 37.41
CA GLU A 151 5.86 -21.29 37.01
C GLU A 151 5.70 -20.27 35.88
N ALA A 152 6.46 -19.17 35.93
CA ALA A 152 6.50 -18.19 34.82
C ALA A 152 7.00 -18.81 33.50
N LEU A 153 8.00 -19.68 33.57
CA LEU A 153 8.52 -20.39 32.41
C LEU A 153 7.51 -21.38 31.81
N LEU A 154 6.72 -22.04 32.66
CA LEU A 154 5.64 -22.91 32.18
C LEU A 154 4.58 -22.11 31.43
N GLU A 155 4.22 -20.92 31.92
CA GLU A 155 3.26 -20.04 31.25
C GLU A 155 3.81 -19.51 29.92
N ILE A 156 5.10 -19.09 29.87
CA ILE A 156 5.77 -18.68 28.64
C ILE A 156 5.74 -19.80 27.60
N SER A 157 6.07 -21.03 28.02
CA SER A 157 6.08 -22.20 27.13
C SER A 157 4.69 -22.54 26.63
N ARG A 158 3.67 -22.47 27.51
CA ARG A 158 2.28 -22.74 27.16
C ARG A 158 1.71 -21.76 26.14
N LYS A 159 2.05 -20.49 26.27
CA LYS A 159 1.52 -19.42 25.40
C LYS A 159 2.39 -19.12 24.17
N GLY A 160 3.66 -19.50 24.20
CA GLY A 160 4.54 -19.43 23.02
C GLY A 160 4.99 -18.02 22.61
N LEU A 161 4.89 -17.03 23.50
CA LEU A 161 5.25 -15.62 23.21
C LEU A 161 6.66 -15.21 23.65
N GLY A 162 7.40 -16.10 24.31
CA GLY A 162 8.74 -15.79 24.81
C GLY A 162 8.75 -14.78 25.98
N LEU A 163 7.59 -14.45 26.53
CA LEU A 163 7.43 -13.57 27.69
C LEU A 163 6.16 -13.89 28.47
N THR A 164 6.11 -13.43 29.74
CA THR A 164 4.87 -13.37 30.55
C THR A 164 4.81 -12.05 31.30
N GLY A 165 3.59 -11.54 31.50
CA GLY A 165 3.32 -10.41 32.37
C GLY A 165 3.15 -10.86 33.82
N ILE A 166 3.63 -10.06 34.74
CA ILE A 166 3.49 -10.28 36.19
C ILE A 166 2.46 -9.29 36.71
N THR A 167 1.44 -9.80 37.43
CA THR A 167 0.34 -8.97 37.90
C THR A 167 0.14 -9.06 39.41
N ASP A 168 -0.42 -7.98 39.98
CA ASP A 168 -0.93 -7.99 41.35
C ASP A 168 -2.30 -8.72 41.45
N THR A 169 -2.84 -8.79 42.67
CA THR A 169 -4.14 -9.40 42.97
C THR A 169 -5.32 -8.68 42.29
N LYS A 170 -5.14 -7.43 41.83
CA LYS A 170 -6.12 -6.63 41.09
C LYS A 170 -5.91 -6.72 39.56
N ARG A 171 -4.99 -7.58 39.12
CA ARG A 171 -4.58 -7.72 37.71
C ARG A 171 -3.89 -6.49 37.10
N ASN A 172 -3.31 -5.60 37.92
CA ASN A 172 -2.46 -4.54 37.39
C ASN A 172 -1.10 -5.12 36.99
N LEU A 173 -0.59 -4.72 35.82
CA LEU A 173 0.72 -5.15 35.33
C LEU A 173 1.84 -4.51 36.16
N LEU A 174 2.64 -5.34 36.84
CA LEU A 174 3.79 -4.92 37.66
C LEU A 174 5.10 -4.94 36.88
N GLY A 175 5.21 -5.86 35.94
CA GLY A 175 6.41 -6.06 35.14
C GLY A 175 6.26 -7.18 34.15
N VAL A 176 7.35 -7.49 33.45
CA VAL A 176 7.42 -8.60 32.48
C VAL A 176 8.64 -9.46 32.78
N PHE A 177 8.53 -10.75 32.44
CA PHE A 177 9.64 -11.69 32.47
C PHE A 177 9.77 -12.34 31.10
N THR A 178 10.98 -12.36 30.55
CA THR A 178 11.26 -12.78 29.17
C THR A 178 12.31 -13.89 29.11
N ASP A 179 12.46 -14.54 27.95
CA ASP A 179 13.55 -15.49 27.69
C ASP A 179 14.94 -14.87 27.90
N GLY A 180 15.07 -13.55 27.69
CA GLY A 180 16.30 -12.81 27.97
C GLY A 180 16.61 -12.70 29.46
N ASP A 181 15.57 -12.54 30.30
CA ASP A 181 15.68 -12.53 31.74
C ASP A 181 16.10 -13.92 32.25
N LEU A 182 15.46 -14.97 31.75
CA LEU A 182 15.85 -16.35 32.07
C LEU A 182 17.35 -16.60 31.82
N ARG A 183 17.83 -16.19 30.64
CA ARG A 183 19.24 -16.43 30.29
C ARG A 183 20.17 -15.76 31.30
N ARG A 184 19.87 -14.54 31.76
CA ARG A 184 20.63 -13.82 32.79
C ARG A 184 20.61 -14.55 34.14
N LEU A 185 19.46 -15.12 34.55
CA LEU A 185 19.32 -15.87 35.75
C LEU A 185 20.15 -17.17 35.76
N LEU A 186 20.14 -17.88 34.61
CA LEU A 186 20.93 -19.09 34.44
C LEU A 186 22.43 -18.80 34.50
N ASP A 187 22.88 -17.74 33.86
CA ASP A 187 24.29 -17.30 33.94
C ASP A 187 24.69 -16.92 35.38
N ALA A 188 23.79 -16.32 36.15
CA ALA A 188 23.99 -15.98 37.56
C ALA A 188 23.77 -17.17 38.52
N ARG A 189 23.39 -18.35 37.99
CA ARG A 189 23.09 -19.58 38.76
C ARG A 189 22.03 -19.41 39.85
N VAL A 190 21.02 -18.60 39.55
CA VAL A 190 19.84 -18.38 40.43
C VAL A 190 18.98 -19.64 40.49
N ASP A 191 18.46 -20.00 41.66
CA ASP A 191 17.51 -21.11 41.82
C ASP A 191 16.12 -20.71 41.35
N ILE A 192 15.81 -21.09 40.11
CA ILE A 192 14.53 -20.77 39.42
C ILE A 192 13.29 -21.42 40.06
N HIS A 193 13.49 -22.47 40.90
CA HIS A 193 12.37 -23.17 41.53
C HIS A 193 11.90 -22.50 42.82
N ASN A 194 12.79 -21.79 43.50
CA ASN A 194 12.48 -21.12 44.77
C ASN A 194 12.48 -19.60 44.69
N THR A 195 13.01 -19.00 43.62
CA THR A 195 13.01 -17.55 43.39
C THR A 195 11.64 -17.08 42.89
N LEU A 196 11.06 -16.05 43.55
CA LEU A 196 9.83 -15.43 43.08
C LEU A 196 10.08 -14.57 41.86
N VAL A 197 9.13 -14.58 40.92
CA VAL A 197 9.26 -13.84 39.64
C VAL A 197 9.31 -12.31 39.88
N GLU A 198 8.68 -11.81 40.95
CA GLU A 198 8.69 -10.40 41.31
C GLU A 198 10.08 -9.85 41.68
N GLU A 199 10.99 -10.72 42.15
CA GLU A 199 12.37 -10.36 42.53
C GLU A 199 13.25 -10.13 41.29
N VAL A 200 12.89 -10.73 40.14
CA VAL A 200 13.73 -10.82 38.95
C VAL A 200 13.08 -10.24 37.70
N MET A 201 11.80 -9.85 37.77
CA MET A 201 11.07 -9.25 36.63
C MET A 201 11.66 -7.91 36.22
N THR A 202 11.48 -7.56 34.96
CA THR A 202 11.73 -6.21 34.46
C THR A 202 10.52 -5.32 34.76
N ARG A 203 10.72 -4.31 35.63
CA ARG A 203 9.71 -3.30 35.97
C ARG A 203 9.74 -2.14 34.97
N GLY A 204 8.62 -1.39 34.87
CA GLY A 204 8.55 -0.20 34.01
C GLY A 204 8.60 -0.52 32.51
N CYS A 205 8.05 -1.65 32.10
CA CYS A 205 7.88 -2.00 30.70
C CYS A 205 7.03 -0.95 29.98
N LYS A 206 7.28 -0.76 28.66
CA LYS A 206 6.48 0.16 27.85
C LYS A 206 5.10 -0.44 27.64
N THR A 207 4.09 0.37 27.87
CA THR A 207 2.66 0.09 27.59
C THR A 207 2.11 1.10 26.60
N SER A 208 1.12 0.74 25.82
CA SER A 208 0.41 1.63 24.88
C SER A 208 -1.06 1.74 25.29
#